data_211c0a6087721d72416367e628f545e7
#
_entry.id   211c0a6087721d72416367e628f545e7
#
_cell.length_a   1.000
_cell.length_b   1.000
_cell.length_c   1.000
_cell.angle_alpha   90.00
_cell.angle_beta   90.00
_cell.angle_gamma   90.00
#
_symmetry.space_group_name_H-M   'P 1'
#
loop_
_entity.id
_entity.type
_entity.pdbx_description
1 polymer ?
#
loop_
_entity_poly.entity_id
_entity_poly.type
_entity_poly.pdbx_seq_one_letter_code
_entity_poly.pdbx_strand_id
1 'polypeptide(L)'
;MPDRAAREQELMRRIGKRSTAAERDGLIVVGTQVLEQSLDVDFDVMVTELCPMDLLLQRIGRLQRHPNRSRPQPLQTAVCAVLDTGTEEFDRGSEAVYGQWLLWRTRACLPESICLPEDISPLVQKVYGWEQADVLPEEERSEGMCKAYEFAQAQRKERAQAYLVPQPKVHKRFKQLNTLDGWMQNVSAHSDAAARAAVRDGDPSVEVLVMQRRADGSIHFLPWQENGRA
;
A
#
# COMPACT_ATOMS: atom_id res chain seq x y z
N MET A 1 -9.72 -13.61 -10.30
CA MET A 1 -9.40 -13.20 -11.68
C MET A 1 -8.27 -14.10 -12.17
N PRO A 2 -8.53 -15.03 -13.11
CA PRO A 2 -7.51 -16.00 -13.55
C PRO A 2 -6.29 -15.35 -14.19
N ASP A 3 -6.45 -14.20 -14.83
CA ASP A 3 -5.38 -13.46 -15.49
C ASP A 3 -4.35 -12.86 -14.51
N ARG A 4 -4.76 -12.44 -13.33
CA ARG A 4 -3.86 -11.90 -12.30
C ARG A 4 -2.89 -12.98 -11.80
N ALA A 5 -3.40 -14.16 -11.46
CA ALA A 5 -2.57 -15.26 -10.97
C ALA A 5 -1.54 -15.71 -12.03
N ALA A 6 -1.95 -15.79 -13.30
CA ALA A 6 -1.06 -16.14 -14.40
C ALA A 6 0.06 -15.09 -14.58
N ARG A 7 -0.26 -13.79 -14.48
CA ARG A 7 0.73 -12.72 -14.56
C ARG A 7 1.70 -12.73 -13.37
N GLU A 8 1.19 -12.96 -12.17
CA GLU A 8 2.04 -13.11 -10.97
C GLU A 8 2.99 -14.31 -11.11
N GLN A 9 2.50 -15.45 -11.61
CA GLN A 9 3.34 -16.62 -11.86
C GLN A 9 4.42 -16.35 -12.91
N GLU A 10 4.07 -15.70 -14.02
CA GLU A 10 5.04 -15.33 -15.06
C GLU A 10 6.07 -14.34 -14.52
N LEU A 11 5.66 -13.35 -13.72
CA LEU A 11 6.57 -12.43 -13.08
C LEU A 11 7.53 -13.16 -12.14
N MET A 12 7.00 -14.05 -11.31
CA MET A 12 7.82 -14.88 -10.40
C MET A 12 8.79 -15.81 -11.15
N ARG A 13 8.39 -16.32 -12.30
CA ARG A 13 9.28 -17.11 -13.15
C ARG A 13 10.44 -16.27 -13.67
N ARG A 14 10.16 -15.04 -14.15
CA ARG A 14 11.17 -14.18 -14.79
C ARG A 14 12.09 -13.46 -13.82
N ILE A 15 11.59 -12.97 -12.69
CA ILE A 15 12.38 -12.17 -11.73
C ILE A 15 12.29 -12.67 -10.28
N GLY A 16 11.69 -13.84 -10.06
CA GLY A 16 11.68 -14.47 -8.74
C GLY A 16 13.04 -15.09 -8.38
N LYS A 17 13.15 -15.62 -7.18
CA LYS A 17 14.39 -16.17 -6.58
C LYS A 17 15.14 -17.16 -7.48
N ARG A 18 14.45 -17.93 -8.30
CA ARG A 18 15.04 -19.00 -9.16
C ARG A 18 15.30 -18.56 -10.59
N SER A 19 15.01 -17.30 -10.95
CA SER A 19 15.17 -16.82 -12.30
C SER A 19 16.66 -16.73 -12.71
N THR A 20 16.93 -17.01 -13.96
CA THR A 20 18.25 -16.94 -14.57
C THR A 20 18.55 -15.54 -15.12
N ALA A 21 19.81 -15.23 -15.43
CA ALA A 21 20.18 -13.97 -16.05
C ALA A 21 19.48 -13.78 -17.41
N ALA A 22 19.39 -14.83 -18.23
CA ALA A 22 18.74 -14.78 -19.54
C ALA A 22 17.22 -14.46 -19.45
N GLU A 23 16.54 -14.93 -18.41
CA GLU A 23 15.11 -14.63 -18.21
C GLU A 23 14.84 -13.19 -17.82
N ARG A 24 15.83 -12.53 -17.23
CA ARG A 24 15.75 -11.13 -16.76
C ARG A 24 16.23 -10.13 -17.78
N ASP A 25 17.04 -10.58 -18.74
CA ASP A 25 17.70 -9.70 -19.71
C ASP A 25 16.66 -8.86 -20.48
N GLY A 26 16.92 -7.54 -20.53
CA GLY A 26 16.05 -6.58 -21.20
C GLY A 26 14.64 -6.44 -20.66
N LEU A 27 14.33 -7.00 -19.47
CA LEU A 27 12.98 -6.94 -18.90
C LEU A 27 12.74 -5.61 -18.20
N ILE A 28 11.68 -4.92 -18.61
CA ILE A 28 11.13 -3.76 -17.93
C ILE A 28 9.77 -4.17 -17.35
N VAL A 29 9.58 -3.94 -16.04
CA VAL A 29 8.32 -4.19 -15.34
C VAL A 29 7.75 -2.86 -14.90
N VAL A 30 6.53 -2.57 -15.30
CA VAL A 30 5.76 -1.42 -14.84
C VAL A 30 4.61 -1.94 -13.99
N GLY A 31 4.48 -1.45 -12.79
CA GLY A 31 3.45 -1.89 -11.85
C GLY A 31 3.10 -0.84 -10.82
N THR A 32 2.02 -1.10 -10.11
CA THR A 32 1.53 -0.29 -8.99
C THR A 32 1.82 -1.00 -7.66
N GLN A 33 1.07 -0.71 -6.62
CA GLN A 33 1.21 -1.31 -5.28
C GLN A 33 1.19 -2.86 -5.27
N VAL A 34 0.75 -3.50 -6.35
CA VAL A 34 0.79 -4.96 -6.47
C VAL A 34 2.21 -5.51 -6.37
N LEU A 35 3.21 -4.74 -6.80
CA LEU A 35 4.62 -5.13 -6.72
C LEU A 35 5.23 -4.95 -5.31
N GLU A 36 4.58 -4.19 -4.45
CA GLU A 36 5.01 -3.96 -3.07
C GLU A 36 4.72 -5.16 -2.17
N GLN A 37 3.62 -5.85 -2.42
CA GLN A 37 3.10 -6.88 -1.53
C GLN A 37 3.18 -8.28 -2.16
N SER A 38 3.44 -9.25 -1.32
CA SER A 38 3.26 -10.70 -1.60
C SER A 38 4.17 -11.35 -2.63
N LEU A 39 4.93 -10.61 -3.46
CA LEU A 39 5.78 -11.19 -4.48
C LEU A 39 7.25 -11.22 -4.04
N ASP A 40 7.88 -12.39 -4.16
CA ASP A 40 9.31 -12.54 -3.90
C ASP A 40 10.10 -12.28 -5.20
N VAL A 41 10.08 -11.00 -5.61
CA VAL A 41 10.74 -10.50 -6.82
C VAL A 41 12.03 -9.78 -6.48
N ASP A 42 12.92 -9.71 -7.48
CA ASP A 42 14.26 -9.17 -7.34
C ASP A 42 14.63 -8.32 -8.57
N PHE A 43 14.54 -7.02 -8.41
CA PHE A 43 14.90 -6.05 -9.44
C PHE A 43 16.38 -5.67 -9.38
N ASP A 44 16.98 -5.36 -10.52
CA ASP A 44 18.36 -4.91 -10.61
C ASP A 44 18.50 -3.41 -10.37
N VAL A 45 17.52 -2.64 -10.87
CA VAL A 45 17.39 -1.18 -10.71
C VAL A 45 15.92 -0.85 -10.54
N MET A 46 15.63 0.23 -9.87
CA MET A 46 14.26 0.68 -9.62
C MET A 46 14.10 2.17 -9.91
N VAL A 47 12.96 2.51 -10.49
CA VAL A 47 12.46 3.88 -10.56
C VAL A 47 11.08 3.88 -9.91
N THR A 48 10.85 4.78 -8.98
CA THR A 48 9.59 4.85 -8.24
C THR A 48 9.17 6.30 -8.01
N GLU A 49 7.87 6.54 -7.98
CA GLU A 49 7.36 7.82 -7.51
C GLU A 49 7.55 7.99 -6.01
N LEU A 50 7.62 9.24 -5.56
CA LEU A 50 7.66 9.56 -4.13
C LEU A 50 6.39 9.02 -3.44
N CYS A 51 6.58 8.32 -2.36
CA CYS A 51 5.52 7.73 -1.55
C CYS A 51 5.92 7.76 -0.07
N PRO A 52 5.03 7.47 0.89
CA PRO A 52 5.39 7.36 2.30
C PRO A 52 6.56 6.42 2.54
N MET A 53 7.38 6.74 3.54
CA MET A 53 8.66 6.07 3.81
C MET A 53 8.52 4.55 3.99
N ASP A 54 7.48 4.09 4.66
CA ASP A 54 7.22 2.66 4.86
C ASP A 54 6.98 1.91 3.54
N LEU A 55 6.24 2.53 2.61
CA LEU A 55 6.01 1.98 1.27
C LEU A 55 7.27 2.05 0.42
N LEU A 56 8.02 3.14 0.51
CA LEU A 56 9.29 3.28 -0.19
C LEU A 56 10.28 2.18 0.24
N LEU A 57 10.39 1.92 1.53
CA LEU A 57 11.23 0.84 2.07
C LEU A 57 10.75 -0.55 1.63
N GLN A 58 9.44 -0.78 1.52
CA GLN A 58 8.90 -2.02 0.97
C GLN A 58 9.27 -2.20 -0.51
N ARG A 59 9.26 -1.13 -1.31
CA ARG A 59 9.70 -1.13 -2.72
C ARG A 59 11.20 -1.41 -2.80
N ILE A 60 12.01 -0.65 -2.08
CA ILE A 60 13.48 -0.83 -2.03
C ILE A 60 13.85 -2.24 -1.57
N GLY A 61 13.08 -2.85 -0.67
CA GLY A 61 13.25 -4.23 -0.26
C GLY A 61 13.03 -5.28 -1.37
N ARG A 62 12.64 -4.85 -2.60
CA ARG A 62 12.59 -5.69 -3.82
C ARG A 62 13.77 -5.46 -4.74
N LEU A 63 14.61 -4.48 -4.43
CA LEU A 63 15.80 -4.15 -5.18
C LEU A 63 16.99 -4.99 -4.68
N GLN A 64 17.61 -5.75 -5.57
CA GLN A 64 18.72 -6.65 -5.28
C GLN A 64 18.51 -7.55 -4.04
N ARG A 65 17.27 -8.02 -3.89
CA ARG A 65 16.81 -8.78 -2.73
C ARG A 65 17.55 -10.08 -2.48
N HIS A 66 17.96 -10.77 -3.55
CA HIS A 66 18.61 -12.07 -3.43
C HIS A 66 20.12 -11.92 -3.58
N PRO A 67 20.91 -12.29 -2.55
CA PRO A 67 22.37 -12.30 -2.62
C PRO A 67 22.87 -13.33 -3.63
N ASN A 68 24.13 -13.20 -4.03
CA ASN A 68 24.85 -14.12 -4.94
C ASN A 68 24.25 -14.24 -6.34
N ARG A 69 23.50 -13.24 -6.79
CA ARG A 69 22.99 -13.20 -8.13
C ARG A 69 23.95 -12.47 -9.07
N SER A 70 24.29 -13.10 -10.20
CA SER A 70 25.11 -12.44 -11.22
C SER A 70 24.34 -11.28 -11.86
N ARG A 71 24.94 -10.10 -11.88
CA ARG A 71 24.39 -8.87 -12.47
C ARG A 71 25.41 -8.25 -13.42
N PRO A 72 24.97 -7.63 -14.51
CA PRO A 72 25.86 -6.83 -15.37
C PRO A 72 26.57 -5.74 -14.56
N GLN A 73 27.78 -5.39 -14.97
CA GLN A 73 28.61 -4.41 -14.27
C GLN A 73 27.90 -3.09 -13.94
N PRO A 74 27.09 -2.48 -14.83
CA PRO A 74 26.36 -1.25 -14.51
C PRO A 74 25.27 -1.42 -13.45
N LEU A 75 24.83 -2.67 -13.19
CA LEU A 75 23.72 -3.01 -12.28
C LEU A 75 24.19 -3.70 -11.00
N GLN A 76 25.49 -3.68 -10.69
CA GLN A 76 26.03 -4.29 -9.48
C GLN A 76 25.71 -3.48 -8.23
N THR A 77 25.60 -2.16 -8.36
CA THR A 77 25.15 -1.28 -7.27
C THR A 77 23.63 -1.16 -7.30
N ALA A 78 23.00 -1.35 -6.16
CA ALA A 78 21.56 -1.15 -6.01
C ALA A 78 21.23 0.34 -6.14
N VAL A 79 20.47 0.71 -7.16
CA VAL A 79 20.06 2.09 -7.41
C VAL A 79 18.53 2.18 -7.48
N CYS A 80 17.98 3.03 -6.64
CA CYS A 80 16.57 3.40 -6.67
C CYS A 80 16.44 4.89 -6.98
N ALA A 81 15.92 5.24 -8.15
CA ALA A 81 15.61 6.61 -8.48
C ALA A 81 14.19 6.95 -7.99
N VAL A 82 14.08 7.92 -7.11
CA VAL A 82 12.79 8.42 -6.62
C VAL A 82 12.40 9.63 -7.45
N LEU A 83 11.31 9.51 -8.19
CA LEU A 83 10.73 10.60 -8.97
C LEU A 83 9.94 11.51 -8.05
N ASP A 84 10.24 12.80 -8.15
CA ASP A 84 9.56 13.87 -7.46
C ASP A 84 9.27 15.00 -8.42
N THR A 85 8.29 15.84 -8.16
CA THR A 85 7.94 16.99 -8.99
C THR A 85 9.05 18.03 -9.06
N GLY A 86 9.97 18.04 -8.10
CA GLY A 86 11.02 19.04 -7.96
C GLY A 86 10.49 20.44 -7.57
N THR A 87 9.20 20.53 -7.25
CA THR A 87 8.52 21.75 -6.81
C THR A 87 8.00 21.58 -5.39
N GLU A 88 7.45 22.64 -4.83
CA GLU A 88 6.79 22.55 -3.51
C GLU A 88 5.47 21.75 -3.56
N GLU A 89 4.85 21.64 -4.73
CA GLU A 89 3.63 20.89 -4.93
C GLU A 89 3.96 19.42 -5.27
N PHE A 90 3.12 18.52 -4.79
CA PHE A 90 3.21 17.11 -5.15
C PHE A 90 2.28 16.79 -6.33
N ASP A 91 2.45 15.62 -6.91
CA ASP A 91 1.49 15.09 -7.86
C ASP A 91 0.12 14.88 -7.20
N ARG A 92 -0.94 15.31 -7.88
CA ARG A 92 -2.31 15.26 -7.35
C ARG A 92 -2.78 13.85 -7.01
N GLY A 93 -2.33 12.84 -7.77
CA GLY A 93 -2.66 11.45 -7.51
C GLY A 93 -2.02 10.96 -6.21
N SER A 94 -0.74 11.27 -6.03
CA SER A 94 0.00 10.94 -4.82
C SER A 94 -0.56 11.66 -3.59
N GLU A 95 -0.91 12.94 -3.72
CA GLU A 95 -1.55 13.69 -2.63
C GLU A 95 -2.89 13.09 -2.20
N ALA A 96 -3.73 12.71 -3.17
CA ALA A 96 -5.03 12.13 -2.88
C ALA A 96 -4.94 10.79 -2.15
N VAL A 97 -3.90 9.99 -2.45
CA VAL A 97 -3.70 8.66 -1.86
C VAL A 97 -2.99 8.73 -0.52
N TYR A 98 -1.94 9.52 -0.41
CA TYR A 98 -1.01 9.49 0.73
C TYR A 98 -1.13 10.70 1.65
N GLY A 99 -1.65 11.81 1.14
CA GLY A 99 -1.67 13.10 1.83
C GLY A 99 -0.34 13.85 1.78
N GLN A 100 -0.41 15.17 1.75
CA GLN A 100 0.76 16.05 1.61
C GLN A 100 1.78 15.88 2.75
N TRP A 101 1.31 15.69 3.97
CA TRP A 101 2.17 15.58 5.15
C TRP A 101 3.17 14.43 5.08
N LEU A 102 2.70 13.22 4.75
CA LEU A 102 3.59 12.06 4.67
C LEU A 102 4.57 12.15 3.50
N LEU A 103 4.12 12.67 2.36
CA LEU A 103 4.99 12.90 1.21
C LEU A 103 6.09 13.92 1.54
N TRP A 104 5.70 15.02 2.16
CA TRP A 104 6.63 16.06 2.57
C TRP A 104 7.68 15.55 3.58
N ARG A 105 7.23 14.85 4.62
CA ARG A 105 8.15 14.25 5.61
C ARG A 105 9.07 13.22 4.99
N THR A 106 8.55 12.38 4.09
CA THR A 106 9.40 11.41 3.39
C THR A 106 10.46 12.10 2.57
N ARG A 107 10.09 13.13 1.79
CA ARG A 107 11.03 13.95 1.01
C ARG A 107 12.12 14.55 1.89
N ALA A 108 11.75 15.16 3.00
CA ALA A 108 12.68 15.82 3.93
C ALA A 108 13.61 14.84 4.66
N CYS A 109 13.18 13.59 4.86
CA CYS A 109 13.93 12.56 5.58
C CYS A 109 14.65 11.57 4.69
N LEU A 110 14.50 11.66 3.36
CA LEU A 110 15.09 10.70 2.42
C LEU A 110 16.61 10.89 2.39
N PRO A 111 17.41 9.89 2.79
CA PRO A 111 18.85 9.97 2.72
C PRO A 111 19.36 9.59 1.32
N GLU A 112 20.61 9.91 1.03
CA GLU A 112 21.28 9.50 -0.22
C GLU A 112 21.50 7.99 -0.31
N SER A 113 21.64 7.31 0.83
CA SER A 113 21.84 5.87 0.91
C SER A 113 21.02 5.25 2.04
N ILE A 114 20.54 4.03 1.83
CA ILE A 114 19.74 3.27 2.80
C ILE A 114 20.34 1.88 2.94
N CYS A 115 20.65 1.50 4.18
CA CYS A 115 21.09 0.15 4.54
C CYS A 115 19.93 -0.64 5.12
N LEU A 116 19.57 -1.74 4.46
CA LEU A 116 18.52 -2.63 4.94
C LEU A 116 19.12 -3.86 5.62
N PRO A 117 18.59 -4.28 6.76
CA PRO A 117 17.37 -3.80 7.45
C PRO A 117 17.59 -2.67 8.46
N GLU A 118 18.81 -2.21 8.70
CA GLU A 118 19.21 -1.34 9.82
C GLU A 118 18.46 -0.01 9.83
N ASP A 119 18.23 0.59 8.66
CA ASP A 119 17.61 1.90 8.51
C ASP A 119 16.07 1.86 8.50
N ILE A 120 15.45 0.68 8.49
CA ILE A 120 13.96 0.57 8.43
C ILE A 120 13.33 1.29 9.62
N SER A 121 13.68 0.89 10.84
CA SER A 121 13.07 1.45 12.05
C SER A 121 13.40 2.93 12.22
N PRO A 122 14.66 3.37 12.11
CA PRO A 122 15.01 4.80 12.22
C PRO A 122 14.25 5.69 11.24
N LEU A 123 14.18 5.31 9.95
CA LEU A 123 13.52 6.11 8.93
C LEU A 123 12.00 6.16 9.12
N VAL A 124 11.38 5.02 9.46
CA VAL A 124 9.95 4.98 9.76
C VAL A 124 9.64 5.85 10.99
N GLN A 125 10.40 5.70 12.08
CA GLN A 125 10.21 6.53 13.28
C GLN A 125 10.41 8.01 12.98
N LYS A 126 11.39 8.36 12.18
CA LYS A 126 11.65 9.76 11.79
C LYS A 126 10.51 10.39 11.02
N VAL A 127 9.85 9.63 10.12
CA VAL A 127 8.73 10.13 9.31
C VAL A 127 7.41 10.11 10.08
N TYR A 128 7.13 9.08 10.88
CA TYR A 128 5.85 8.89 11.56
C TYR A 128 5.85 9.31 13.03
N GLY A 129 7.03 9.44 13.66
CA GLY A 129 7.16 9.86 15.06
C GLY A 129 6.81 11.33 15.27
N TRP A 130 6.01 11.62 16.30
CA TRP A 130 5.55 12.96 16.66
C TRP A 130 6.61 13.79 17.38
N GLU A 131 7.54 13.12 18.06
CA GLU A 131 8.48 13.76 18.98
C GLU A 131 9.67 14.43 18.29
N GLN A 132 9.82 14.26 16.97
CA GLN A 132 10.93 14.84 16.24
C GLN A 132 10.50 16.13 15.52
N ALA A 133 10.32 17.18 16.29
CA ALA A 133 10.13 18.55 15.80
C ALA A 133 11.30 19.04 14.91
N ASP A 134 12.44 18.36 14.98
CA ASP A 134 13.70 18.76 14.34
C ASP A 134 13.69 18.71 12.80
N VAL A 135 12.63 18.19 12.19
CA VAL A 135 12.48 18.06 10.72
C VAL A 135 11.45 19.03 10.15
N LEU A 136 10.87 19.88 10.99
CA LEU A 136 9.91 20.88 10.55
C LEU A 136 10.64 22.17 10.18
N PRO A 137 10.57 22.63 8.92
CA PRO A 137 10.75 24.04 8.65
C PRO A 137 9.66 24.80 9.42
N GLU A 138 10.01 25.93 9.99
CA GLU A 138 9.09 26.82 10.74
C GLU A 138 8.04 27.52 9.87
N GLU A 139 7.59 26.88 8.77
CA GLU A 139 6.68 27.48 7.82
C GLU A 139 5.22 27.14 8.17
N GLU A 140 4.35 28.15 8.10
CA GLU A 140 2.88 28.03 8.29
C GLU A 140 2.25 26.89 7.46
N ARG A 141 2.85 26.59 6.29
CA ARG A 141 2.41 25.53 5.39
C ARG A 141 2.58 24.14 6.01
N SER A 142 3.69 23.90 6.69
CA SER A 142 3.97 22.63 7.36
C SER A 142 3.00 22.39 8.52
N GLU A 143 2.64 23.44 9.24
CA GLU A 143 1.66 23.38 10.33
C GLU A 143 0.25 23.03 9.80
N GLY A 144 -0.15 23.62 8.67
CA GLY A 144 -1.42 23.32 8.02
C GLY A 144 -1.51 21.86 7.56
N MET A 145 -0.47 21.32 6.94
CA MET A 145 -0.39 19.93 6.52
C MET A 145 -0.42 18.97 7.71
N CYS A 146 0.29 19.30 8.78
CA CYS A 146 0.30 18.52 10.02
C CYS A 146 -1.10 18.44 10.63
N LYS A 147 -1.77 19.58 10.82
CA LYS A 147 -3.14 19.65 11.37
C LYS A 147 -4.14 18.85 10.52
N ALA A 148 -4.04 18.95 9.20
CA ALA A 148 -4.89 18.17 8.29
C ALA A 148 -4.67 16.66 8.45
N TYR A 149 -3.41 16.24 8.59
CA TYR A 149 -3.07 14.84 8.84
C TYR A 149 -3.60 14.35 10.19
N GLU A 150 -3.40 15.12 11.27
CA GLU A 150 -3.92 14.80 12.60
C GLU A 150 -5.43 14.63 12.59
N PHE A 151 -6.13 15.55 11.95
CA PHE A 151 -7.57 15.50 11.82
C PHE A 151 -8.04 14.24 11.07
N ALA A 152 -7.38 13.91 9.95
CA ALA A 152 -7.67 12.69 9.20
C ALA A 152 -7.41 11.42 10.02
N GLN A 153 -6.32 11.38 10.81
CA GLN A 153 -6.02 10.27 11.71
C GLN A 153 -7.05 10.13 12.83
N ALA A 154 -7.46 11.25 13.43
CA ALA A 154 -8.50 11.25 14.46
C ALA A 154 -9.84 10.70 13.91
N GLN A 155 -10.23 11.12 12.72
CA GLN A 155 -11.44 10.59 12.05
C GLN A 155 -11.33 9.08 11.75
N ARG A 156 -10.17 8.61 11.26
CA ARG A 156 -9.94 7.18 11.03
C ARG A 156 -10.04 6.39 12.33
N LYS A 157 -9.47 6.91 13.40
CA LYS A 157 -9.53 6.28 14.73
C LYS A 157 -10.97 6.23 15.27
N GLU A 158 -11.73 7.30 15.13
CA GLU A 158 -13.14 7.34 15.51
C GLU A 158 -13.98 6.32 14.73
N ARG A 159 -13.80 6.27 13.40
CA ARG A 159 -14.47 5.26 12.56
C ARG A 159 -14.06 3.84 12.95
N ALA A 160 -12.79 3.59 13.20
CA ALA A 160 -12.30 2.29 13.63
C ALA A 160 -12.90 1.85 14.98
N GLN A 161 -13.24 2.78 15.88
CA GLN A 161 -13.87 2.45 17.16
C GLN A 161 -15.26 1.80 16.98
N ALA A 162 -15.98 2.13 15.90
CA ALA A 162 -17.27 1.51 15.60
C ALA A 162 -17.16 -0.01 15.30
N TYR A 163 -15.96 -0.48 14.92
CA TYR A 163 -15.68 -1.89 14.62
C TYR A 163 -15.03 -2.65 15.77
N LEU A 164 -14.77 -1.98 16.91
CA LEU A 164 -14.18 -2.66 18.06
C LEU A 164 -15.18 -3.60 18.69
N VAL A 165 -14.78 -4.86 18.81
CA VAL A 165 -15.55 -5.85 19.57
C VAL A 165 -15.45 -5.50 21.06
N PRO A 166 -16.58 -5.21 21.73
CA PRO A 166 -16.55 -4.92 23.17
C PRO A 166 -15.99 -6.10 23.96
N GLN A 167 -15.20 -5.80 24.99
CA GLN A 167 -14.69 -6.85 25.86
C GLN A 167 -15.83 -7.64 26.49
N PRO A 168 -15.76 -8.97 26.53
CA PRO A 168 -16.79 -9.78 27.13
C PRO A 168 -16.93 -9.43 28.62
N LYS A 169 -18.14 -9.02 29.03
CA LYS A 169 -18.44 -8.74 30.42
C LYS A 169 -18.73 -10.05 31.16
N VAL A 170 -17.93 -10.36 32.17
CA VAL A 170 -18.19 -11.49 33.06
C VAL A 170 -19.27 -11.08 34.05
N HIS A 171 -20.42 -11.72 33.94
CA HIS A 171 -21.50 -11.51 34.93
C HIS A 171 -21.12 -12.14 36.26
N LYS A 172 -20.84 -11.31 37.28
CA LYS A 172 -20.40 -11.74 38.60
C LYS A 172 -21.33 -12.80 39.26
N ARG A 173 -22.61 -12.80 38.87
CA ARG A 173 -23.65 -13.66 39.49
C ARG A 173 -23.75 -15.05 38.88
N PHE A 174 -23.30 -15.25 37.63
CA PHE A 174 -23.50 -16.53 36.91
C PHE A 174 -22.24 -17.19 36.40
N LYS A 175 -21.06 -16.59 36.59
CA LYS A 175 -19.78 -17.06 35.99
C LYS A 175 -19.90 -17.38 34.46
N GLN A 176 -20.96 -16.93 33.82
CA GLN A 176 -21.15 -17.10 32.38
C GLN A 176 -20.62 -15.88 31.64
N LEU A 177 -19.76 -16.15 30.70
CA LEU A 177 -19.45 -15.16 29.65
C LEU A 177 -20.76 -14.79 28.97
N ASN A 178 -21.06 -13.49 28.88
CA ASN A 178 -22.09 -13.02 27.95
C ASN A 178 -21.69 -13.50 26.56
N THR A 179 -22.39 -14.53 26.15
CA THR A 179 -22.18 -15.21 24.89
C THR A 179 -22.47 -14.28 23.71
N LEU A 180 -22.12 -14.70 22.52
CA LEU A 180 -22.36 -14.10 21.22
C LEU A 180 -23.73 -13.39 21.05
N ASP A 181 -24.74 -13.74 21.83
CA ASP A 181 -26.07 -13.11 21.82
C ASP A 181 -26.05 -11.60 22.13
N GLY A 182 -25.29 -11.16 23.12
CA GLY A 182 -25.15 -9.74 23.44
C GLY A 182 -24.35 -8.98 22.39
N TRP A 183 -23.48 -9.68 21.67
CA TRP A 183 -22.71 -9.13 20.57
C TRP A 183 -23.58 -9.01 19.30
N MET A 184 -24.38 -10.02 19.00
CA MET A 184 -25.31 -10.00 17.87
C MET A 184 -26.44 -8.97 18.05
N GLN A 185 -26.93 -8.76 19.29
CA GLN A 185 -27.94 -7.75 19.57
C GLN A 185 -27.42 -6.32 19.41
N ASN A 186 -26.16 -6.06 19.74
CA ASN A 186 -25.56 -4.74 19.50
C ASN A 186 -25.28 -4.47 18.01
N VAL A 187 -25.01 -5.50 17.21
CA VAL A 187 -24.83 -5.37 15.76
C VAL A 187 -26.16 -5.06 15.06
N SER A 188 -27.29 -5.56 15.58
CA SER A 188 -28.61 -5.29 14.99
C SER A 188 -29.25 -3.98 15.43
N ALA A 189 -28.77 -3.35 16.51
CA ALA A 189 -29.34 -2.11 17.04
C ALA A 189 -28.80 -0.81 16.42
N HIS A 190 -27.70 -0.86 15.70
CA HIS A 190 -27.10 0.29 15.04
C HIS A 190 -27.14 0.12 13.52
N SER A 191 -28.21 0.69 12.93
CA SER A 191 -28.36 1.13 11.54
C SER A 191 -27.57 0.37 10.42
N ASP A 192 -28.05 0.47 9.20
CA ASP A 192 -27.46 -0.05 7.94
C ASP A 192 -25.94 0.17 7.76
N ALA A 193 -25.34 1.12 8.48
CA ALA A 193 -23.91 1.36 8.48
C ALA A 193 -23.10 0.26 9.22
N ALA A 194 -23.67 -0.33 10.28
CA ALA A 194 -22.99 -1.42 11.02
C ALA A 194 -23.15 -2.78 10.32
N ALA A 195 -24.17 -2.95 9.51
CA ALA A 195 -24.34 -4.16 8.69
C ALA A 195 -23.32 -4.27 7.55
N ARG A 196 -22.66 -3.18 7.20
CA ARG A 196 -21.52 -3.18 6.28
C ARG A 196 -20.26 -3.43 7.07
N ALA A 197 -20.06 -4.63 7.56
CA ALA A 197 -18.80 -5.07 8.15
C ALA A 197 -17.68 -5.07 7.07
N ALA A 198 -17.28 -3.88 6.66
CA ALA A 198 -16.15 -3.71 5.77
C ALA A 198 -14.88 -3.94 6.59
N VAL A 199 -14.11 -4.95 6.25
CA VAL A 199 -12.78 -5.21 6.82
C VAL A 199 -11.82 -4.04 6.55
N ARG A 200 -12.18 -3.16 5.61
CA ARG A 200 -11.46 -1.93 5.26
C ARG A 200 -12.42 -0.76 5.23
N ASP A 201 -12.04 0.31 5.90
CA ASP A 201 -12.69 1.61 5.74
C ASP A 201 -12.32 2.17 4.36
N GLY A 202 -13.24 2.11 3.43
CA GLY A 202 -13.07 2.58 2.07
C GLY A 202 -14.42 2.96 1.47
N ASP A 203 -14.39 3.78 0.44
CA ASP A 203 -15.60 4.09 -0.32
C ASP A 203 -16.23 2.80 -0.85
N PRO A 204 -17.58 2.76 -0.91
CA PRO A 204 -18.29 1.60 -1.41
C PRO A 204 -17.79 1.28 -2.83
N SER A 205 -17.17 0.12 -3.00
CA SER A 205 -16.75 -0.35 -4.31
C SER A 205 -17.96 -0.78 -5.11
N VAL A 206 -18.03 -0.30 -6.35
CA VAL A 206 -19.04 -0.77 -7.31
C VAL A 206 -18.37 -1.82 -8.20
N GLU A 207 -18.95 -2.99 -8.23
CA GLU A 207 -18.50 -4.03 -9.14
C GLU A 207 -18.96 -3.68 -10.56
N VAL A 208 -17.99 -3.52 -11.48
CA VAL A 208 -18.27 -3.15 -12.87
C VAL A 208 -17.82 -4.26 -13.81
N LEU A 209 -18.69 -4.61 -14.74
CA LEU A 209 -18.36 -5.51 -15.85
C LEU A 209 -17.93 -4.66 -17.04
N VAL A 210 -16.68 -4.81 -17.47
CA VAL A 210 -16.16 -4.11 -18.64
C VAL A 210 -16.56 -4.87 -19.88
N MET A 211 -17.34 -4.23 -20.74
CA MET A 211 -17.85 -4.83 -21.99
C MET A 211 -17.35 -4.04 -23.20
N GLN A 212 -17.10 -4.73 -24.29
CA GLN A 212 -16.70 -4.14 -25.56
C GLN A 212 -17.92 -4.02 -26.49
N ARG A 213 -18.16 -2.82 -27.01
CA ARG A 213 -19.14 -2.59 -28.07
C ARG A 213 -18.45 -2.76 -29.42
N ARG A 214 -18.96 -3.65 -30.26
CA ARG A 214 -18.47 -3.85 -31.64
C ARG A 214 -19.06 -2.82 -32.60
N ALA A 215 -18.50 -2.76 -33.81
CA ALA A 215 -18.96 -1.83 -34.85
C ALA A 215 -20.40 -2.09 -35.31
N ASP A 216 -20.89 -3.32 -35.17
CA ASP A 216 -22.28 -3.76 -35.47
C ASP A 216 -23.27 -3.35 -34.33
N GLY A 217 -22.78 -2.72 -33.26
CA GLY A 217 -23.58 -2.33 -32.11
C GLY A 217 -23.76 -3.40 -31.04
N SER A 218 -23.32 -4.65 -31.29
CA SER A 218 -23.38 -5.73 -30.31
C SER A 218 -22.43 -5.49 -29.13
N ILE A 219 -22.84 -5.94 -27.93
CA ILE A 219 -22.07 -5.83 -26.69
C ILE A 219 -21.58 -7.21 -26.31
N HIS A 220 -20.27 -7.34 -26.12
CA HIS A 220 -19.62 -8.59 -25.76
C HIS A 220 -18.74 -8.42 -24.51
N PHE A 221 -18.60 -9.50 -23.75
CA PHE A 221 -17.57 -9.56 -22.73
C PHE A 221 -16.18 -9.52 -23.38
N LEU A 222 -15.21 -8.96 -22.67
CA LEU A 222 -13.83 -9.07 -23.12
C LEU A 222 -13.39 -10.55 -23.12
N PRO A 223 -12.54 -10.99 -24.07
CA PRO A 223 -12.19 -12.40 -24.25
C PRO A 223 -11.69 -13.11 -22.99
N TRP A 224 -11.06 -12.37 -22.08
CA TRP A 224 -10.58 -12.89 -20.79
C TRP A 224 -11.71 -13.11 -19.76
N GLN A 225 -12.92 -12.59 -20.01
CA GLN A 225 -14.12 -12.82 -19.18
C GLN A 225 -14.95 -14.01 -19.66
N GLU A 226 -14.84 -14.38 -20.95
CA GLU A 226 -15.59 -15.51 -21.52
C GLU A 226 -15.13 -16.87 -20.98
N ASN A 227 -13.88 -16.99 -20.53
CA ASN A 227 -13.30 -18.22 -19.95
C ASN A 227 -13.33 -18.26 -18.41
N GLY A 228 -13.79 -17.22 -17.76
CA GLY A 228 -13.90 -17.12 -16.31
C GLY A 228 -15.34 -17.36 -15.88
N ARG A 229 -15.64 -18.51 -15.32
CA ARG A 229 -16.84 -18.68 -14.51
C ARG A 229 -16.81 -17.64 -13.37
N ALA A 230 -17.92 -16.92 -13.23
CA ALA A 230 -18.20 -16.06 -12.10
C ALA A 230 -18.02 -16.77 -10.76
#